data_a8c6dc0e352db8f3a215ee4828e0efb7
#
_entry.id   a8c6dc0e352db8f3a215ee4828e0efb7
#
_cell.length_a   1.000
_cell.length_b   1.000
_cell.length_c   1.000
_cell.angle_alpha   90.00
_cell.angle_beta   90.00
_cell.angle_gamma   90.00
#
_symmetry.space_group_name_H-M   'P 1'
#
loop_
_entity.id
_entity.type
_entity.pdbx_description
1 polymer ?
#
loop_
_entity_poly.entity_id
_entity_poly.type
_entity_poly.pdbx_seq_one_letter_code
_entity_poly.pdbx_strand_id
1 'polypeptide(L)'
;MGIDRREFIRIAGLSTLLGLGGKSAFELLSPGELEAAIQAKPEGPPVKRWAMVVDMRKLDEATAKKCAAACHKIHNVPDINNAKDPKDAVTDPEQRIRWEVKWIWKEHYHNAFPGQDYEYMVENVKHLPFLVLCNHCENPACVRVCPTKATYRRPDGIVMMDMHRCIGCRFCMAGCPFGARSFNWRDPRPFIQEVFQDYPTREAGVVEKCTFCEERLARGQLPACVMASGGALLFGDLADAKSKVREALKTNFTIRRKVHLGTNPQVYYIV
;
A
#
# COMPACT_ATOMS: atom_id res chain seq x y z
N MET A 1 -19.14 -41.22 36.96
CA MET A 1 -18.28 -42.18 36.24
C MET A 1 -17.18 -41.37 35.58
N GLY A 2 -15.96 -41.40 36.12
CA GLY A 2 -14.80 -40.69 35.52
C GLY A 2 -14.16 -41.59 34.48
N ILE A 3 -13.97 -41.08 33.28
CA ILE A 3 -13.26 -41.76 32.19
C ILE A 3 -11.77 -41.80 32.57
N ASP A 4 -11.16 -43.00 32.61
CA ASP A 4 -9.73 -43.17 32.87
C ASP A 4 -8.90 -42.61 31.70
N ARG A 5 -7.69 -42.12 32.01
CA ARG A 5 -6.77 -41.53 31.04
C ARG A 5 -6.43 -42.43 29.84
N ARG A 6 -6.41 -43.74 30.08
CA ARG A 6 -6.23 -44.76 29.03
C ARG A 6 -7.45 -44.89 28.12
N GLU A 7 -8.64 -44.80 28.67
CA GLU A 7 -9.90 -44.87 27.96
C GLU A 7 -10.11 -43.58 27.08
N PHE A 8 -9.73 -42.41 27.63
CA PHE A 8 -9.72 -41.18 26.87
C PHE A 8 -8.78 -41.24 25.66
N ILE A 9 -7.55 -41.76 25.82
CA ILE A 9 -6.59 -41.91 24.72
C ILE A 9 -7.06 -42.90 23.66
N ARG A 10 -7.73 -44.00 24.07
CA ARG A 10 -8.33 -44.94 23.12
C ARG A 10 -9.47 -44.31 22.32
N ILE A 11 -10.36 -43.60 22.98
CA ILE A 11 -11.49 -42.94 22.32
C ILE A 11 -10.98 -41.86 21.38
N ALA A 12 -10.01 -41.03 21.79
CA ALA A 12 -9.39 -40.00 20.96
C ALA A 12 -8.64 -40.60 19.75
N GLY A 13 -7.93 -41.72 19.95
CA GLY A 13 -7.24 -42.43 18.87
C GLY A 13 -8.21 -43.05 17.84
N LEU A 14 -9.31 -43.65 18.31
CA LEU A 14 -10.35 -44.18 17.41
C LEU A 14 -11.05 -43.08 16.64
N SER A 15 -11.34 -41.94 17.28
CA SER A 15 -11.99 -40.80 16.63
C SER A 15 -11.12 -40.21 15.53
N THR A 16 -9.79 -40.13 15.72
CA THR A 16 -8.85 -39.66 14.70
C THR A 16 -8.73 -40.67 13.54
N LEU A 17 -8.71 -41.97 13.81
CA LEU A 17 -8.69 -42.98 12.76
C LEU A 17 -9.97 -43.02 11.95
N LEU A 18 -11.14 -42.90 12.60
CA LEU A 18 -12.43 -42.80 11.93
C LEU A 18 -12.58 -41.51 11.14
N GLY A 19 -12.04 -40.39 11.67
CA GLY A 19 -12.01 -39.10 10.97
C GLY A 19 -11.13 -39.14 9.69
N LEU A 20 -9.97 -39.79 9.77
CA LEU A 20 -9.07 -39.97 8.62
C LEU A 20 -9.66 -40.99 7.60
N GLY A 21 -10.25 -42.08 8.09
CA GLY A 21 -10.90 -43.08 7.24
C GLY A 21 -12.17 -42.52 6.57
N GLY A 22 -12.92 -41.69 7.27
CA GLY A 22 -14.11 -41.03 6.72
C GLY A 22 -13.78 -40.05 5.59
N LYS A 23 -12.68 -39.29 5.72
CA LYS A 23 -12.19 -38.40 4.67
C LYS A 23 -11.76 -39.15 3.42
N SER A 24 -10.97 -40.22 3.58
CA SER A 24 -10.50 -41.07 2.48
C SER A 24 -11.65 -41.83 1.79
N ALA A 25 -12.66 -42.28 2.55
CA ALA A 25 -13.85 -42.90 1.97
C ALA A 25 -14.74 -41.91 1.23
N PHE A 26 -14.83 -40.65 1.70
CA PHE A 26 -15.57 -39.59 1.03
C PHE A 26 -14.87 -39.16 -0.27
N GLU A 27 -13.53 -39.07 -0.27
CA GLU A 27 -12.73 -38.76 -1.48
C GLU A 27 -12.84 -39.86 -2.56
N LEU A 28 -12.96 -41.15 -2.12
CA LEU A 28 -13.17 -42.29 -3.03
C LEU A 28 -14.58 -42.32 -3.63
N LEU A 29 -15.58 -41.79 -2.93
CA LEU A 29 -16.98 -41.77 -3.37
C LEU A 29 -17.36 -40.58 -4.21
N SER A 30 -16.54 -39.52 -4.20
CA SER A 30 -16.80 -38.28 -4.96
C SER A 30 -15.56 -37.76 -5.69
N PRO A 31 -14.84 -38.58 -6.50
CA PRO A 31 -13.59 -38.11 -7.14
C PRO A 31 -13.80 -36.98 -8.14
N GLY A 32 -14.99 -36.81 -8.71
CA GLY A 32 -15.29 -35.77 -9.69
C GLY A 32 -15.57 -34.38 -9.09
N GLU A 33 -16.11 -34.31 -7.88
CA GLU A 33 -16.44 -33.03 -7.25
C GLU A 33 -15.19 -32.30 -6.71
N LEU A 34 -14.19 -33.04 -6.22
CA LEU A 34 -12.95 -32.45 -5.74
C LEU A 34 -12.08 -31.91 -6.88
N GLU A 35 -11.99 -32.62 -7.99
CA GLU A 35 -11.30 -32.14 -9.20
C GLU A 35 -12.03 -30.93 -9.83
N ALA A 36 -13.36 -30.92 -9.83
CA ALA A 36 -14.15 -29.80 -10.29
C ALA A 36 -13.96 -28.56 -9.41
N ALA A 37 -13.83 -28.72 -8.08
CA ALA A 37 -13.57 -27.63 -7.16
C ALA A 37 -12.12 -27.06 -7.31
N ILE A 38 -11.15 -27.91 -7.68
CA ILE A 38 -9.77 -27.48 -7.95
C ILE A 38 -9.65 -26.81 -9.34
N GLN A 39 -10.46 -27.23 -10.29
CA GLN A 39 -10.46 -26.69 -11.66
C GLN A 39 -11.45 -25.53 -11.89
N ALA A 40 -12.33 -25.26 -10.94
CA ALA A 40 -13.21 -24.09 -11.02
C ALA A 40 -12.34 -22.83 -11.00
N LYS A 41 -12.05 -22.30 -12.19
CA LYS A 41 -11.64 -20.90 -12.31
C LYS A 41 -12.70 -20.08 -11.60
N PRO A 42 -12.31 -19.14 -10.71
CA PRO A 42 -13.29 -18.28 -10.10
C PRO A 42 -14.09 -17.60 -11.23
N GLU A 43 -15.37 -17.92 -11.36
CA GLU A 43 -16.33 -17.31 -12.30
C GLU A 43 -16.68 -15.88 -11.87
N GLY A 44 -15.69 -15.11 -11.48
CA GLY A 44 -15.82 -13.70 -11.15
C GLY A 44 -15.12 -12.84 -12.21
N PRO A 45 -15.48 -11.58 -12.34
CA PRO A 45 -14.71 -10.65 -13.16
C PRO A 45 -13.24 -10.72 -12.68
N PRO A 46 -12.26 -10.66 -13.61
CA PRO A 46 -10.85 -10.77 -13.25
C PRO A 46 -10.53 -9.78 -12.14
N VAL A 47 -9.92 -10.27 -11.07
CA VAL A 47 -9.55 -9.43 -9.92
C VAL A 47 -8.68 -8.30 -10.43
N LYS A 48 -9.10 -7.07 -10.21
CA LYS A 48 -8.34 -5.87 -10.58
C LYS A 48 -6.97 -5.89 -9.91
N ARG A 49 -5.98 -5.37 -10.62
CA ARG A 49 -4.61 -5.23 -10.10
C ARG A 49 -4.14 -3.80 -10.37
N TRP A 50 -4.38 -2.94 -9.41
CA TRP A 50 -4.10 -1.53 -9.56
C TRP A 50 -2.61 -1.21 -9.59
N ALA A 51 -2.22 -0.34 -10.50
CA ALA A 51 -0.87 0.18 -10.61
C ALA A 51 -0.87 1.65 -11.03
N MET A 52 0.24 2.32 -10.77
CA MET A 52 0.49 3.70 -11.14
C MET A 52 1.76 3.78 -11.99
N VAL A 53 1.73 4.62 -13.02
CA VAL A 53 2.90 4.99 -13.81
C VAL A 53 3.13 6.49 -13.65
N VAL A 54 4.34 6.89 -13.30
CA VAL A 54 4.78 8.28 -13.22
C VAL A 54 5.66 8.56 -14.44
N ASP A 55 5.19 9.44 -15.33
CA ASP A 55 5.97 9.86 -16.51
C ASP A 55 6.85 11.06 -16.10
N MET A 56 8.14 10.77 -15.85
CA MET A 56 9.11 11.76 -15.40
C MET A 56 9.39 12.84 -16.44
N ARG A 57 9.12 12.56 -17.70
CA ARG A 57 9.30 13.52 -18.81
C ARG A 57 8.26 14.66 -18.79
N LYS A 58 7.11 14.40 -18.11
CA LYS A 58 5.98 15.34 -17.98
C LYS A 58 5.86 15.91 -16.57
N LEU A 59 6.63 15.38 -15.62
CA LEU A 59 6.54 15.77 -14.24
C LEU A 59 7.54 16.88 -13.93
N ASP A 60 7.03 18.08 -13.72
CA ASP A 60 7.79 19.20 -13.17
C ASP A 60 7.53 19.40 -11.68
N GLU A 61 8.27 20.31 -11.06
CA GLU A 61 8.14 20.60 -9.64
C GLU A 61 6.76 21.17 -9.27
N ALA A 62 6.19 22.00 -10.13
CA ALA A 62 4.87 22.58 -9.90
C ALA A 62 3.77 21.51 -9.91
N THR A 63 3.85 20.59 -10.88
CA THR A 63 2.93 19.45 -10.99
C THR A 63 3.08 18.49 -9.81
N ALA A 64 4.32 18.20 -9.38
CA ALA A 64 4.56 17.37 -8.20
C ALA A 64 3.93 17.98 -6.94
N LYS A 65 4.08 19.28 -6.72
CA LYS A 65 3.44 20.02 -5.62
C LYS A 65 1.91 19.97 -5.71
N LYS A 66 1.33 20.15 -6.90
CA LYS A 66 -0.13 20.05 -7.12
C LYS A 66 -0.65 18.65 -6.79
N CYS A 67 0.07 17.59 -7.19
CA CYS A 67 -0.28 16.20 -6.88
C CYS A 67 -0.27 15.94 -5.37
N ALA A 68 0.77 16.42 -4.67
CA ALA A 68 0.87 16.29 -3.22
C ALA A 68 -0.25 17.05 -2.51
N ALA A 69 -0.48 18.31 -2.87
CA ALA A 69 -1.54 19.14 -2.29
C ALA A 69 -2.93 18.52 -2.48
N ALA A 70 -3.25 18.03 -3.69
CA ALA A 70 -4.53 17.38 -3.98
C ALA A 70 -4.73 16.11 -3.14
N CYS A 71 -3.69 15.29 -2.95
CA CYS A 71 -3.73 14.11 -2.10
C CYS A 71 -3.92 14.49 -0.63
N HIS A 72 -3.11 15.41 -0.12
CA HIS A 72 -3.11 15.81 1.29
C HIS A 72 -4.43 16.46 1.67
N LYS A 73 -5.00 17.30 0.81
CA LYS A 73 -6.30 17.95 1.06
C LYS A 73 -7.42 16.94 1.28
N ILE A 74 -7.61 16.00 0.35
CA ILE A 74 -8.76 15.07 0.42
C ILE A 74 -8.60 13.97 1.47
N HIS A 75 -7.38 13.69 1.92
CA HIS A 75 -7.12 12.68 2.94
C HIS A 75 -6.82 13.27 4.32
N ASN A 76 -7.05 14.55 4.53
CA ASN A 76 -6.78 15.21 5.80
C ASN A 76 -5.36 14.95 6.33
N VAL A 77 -4.35 14.98 5.42
CA VAL A 77 -2.95 14.77 5.82
C VAL A 77 -2.45 16.02 6.53
N PRO A 78 -1.92 15.92 7.76
CA PRO A 78 -1.49 17.07 8.52
C PRO A 78 -0.23 17.71 7.93
N ASP A 79 -0.16 19.03 7.93
CA ASP A 79 1.05 19.79 7.66
C ASP A 79 1.68 20.28 8.97
N ILE A 80 2.65 19.55 9.46
CA ILE A 80 3.35 19.83 10.73
C ILE A 80 3.99 21.21 10.78
N ASN A 81 4.28 21.81 9.62
CA ASN A 81 4.85 23.15 9.54
C ASN A 81 3.82 24.26 9.70
N ASN A 82 2.53 23.92 9.65
CA ASN A 82 1.44 24.87 9.62
C ASN A 82 0.36 24.51 10.65
N ALA A 83 0.61 24.86 11.92
CA ALA A 83 -0.35 24.69 12.99
C ALA A 83 -1.44 25.77 12.94
N LYS A 84 -2.70 25.41 13.26
CA LYS A 84 -3.81 26.36 13.38
C LYS A 84 -3.64 27.36 14.52
N ASP A 85 -3.14 26.87 15.65
CA ASP A 85 -2.86 27.67 16.84
C ASP A 85 -1.33 27.76 17.01
N PRO A 86 -0.76 28.96 17.21
CA PRO A 86 0.68 29.11 17.44
C PRO A 86 1.23 28.27 18.61
N LYS A 87 0.41 27.97 19.62
CA LYS A 87 0.83 27.10 20.76
C LYS A 87 1.08 25.65 20.35
N ASP A 88 0.46 25.19 19.26
CA ASP A 88 0.67 23.85 18.72
C ASP A 88 1.87 23.77 17.77
N ALA A 89 2.47 24.92 17.42
CA ALA A 89 3.57 24.98 16.47
C ALA A 89 4.77 24.15 16.93
N VAL A 90 5.32 23.37 16.00
CA VAL A 90 6.55 22.61 16.23
C VAL A 90 7.73 23.50 15.88
N THR A 91 8.46 23.97 16.90
CA THR A 91 9.59 24.89 16.71
C THR A 91 10.91 24.18 16.42
N ASP A 92 11.07 22.98 16.94
CA ASP A 92 12.27 22.17 16.76
C ASP A 92 12.33 21.57 15.33
N PRO A 93 13.37 21.88 14.53
CA PRO A 93 13.52 21.39 13.17
C PRO A 93 13.63 19.86 13.08
N GLU A 94 14.28 19.19 14.04
CA GLU A 94 14.41 17.74 14.05
C GLU A 94 13.06 17.08 14.29
N GLN A 95 12.28 17.63 15.21
CA GLN A 95 10.91 17.16 15.46
C GLN A 95 10.01 17.35 14.23
N ARG A 96 10.13 18.45 13.49
CA ARG A 96 9.37 18.69 12.24
C ARG A 96 9.63 17.56 11.25
N ILE A 97 10.89 17.24 10.98
CA ILE A 97 11.27 16.16 10.05
C ILE A 97 10.75 14.81 10.57
N ARG A 98 10.89 14.55 11.86
CA ARG A 98 10.49 13.27 12.48
C ARG A 98 8.99 13.07 12.51
N TRP A 99 8.20 14.15 12.66
CA TRP A 99 6.74 14.10 12.78
C TRP A 99 6.01 14.37 11.48
N GLU A 100 6.72 14.65 10.41
CA GLU A 100 6.16 14.87 9.10
C GLU A 100 5.39 13.63 8.62
N VAL A 101 4.13 13.85 8.18
CA VAL A 101 3.28 12.80 7.64
C VAL A 101 3.28 12.90 6.11
N LYS A 102 3.73 11.83 5.46
CA LYS A 102 3.88 11.77 4.00
C LYS A 102 3.01 10.67 3.41
N TRP A 103 2.11 11.05 2.51
CA TRP A 103 1.35 10.10 1.67
C TRP A 103 1.91 10.03 0.27
N ILE A 104 2.25 11.18 -0.30
CA ILE A 104 2.94 11.38 -1.57
C ILE A 104 3.85 12.59 -1.40
N TRP A 105 5.11 12.49 -1.85
CA TRP A 105 6.10 13.56 -1.67
C TRP A 105 7.13 13.53 -2.79
N LYS A 106 7.88 14.63 -2.91
CA LYS A 106 8.99 14.74 -3.84
C LYS A 106 10.28 14.20 -3.20
N GLU A 107 11.07 13.50 -4.00
CA GLU A 107 12.37 12.97 -3.59
C GLU A 107 13.41 13.13 -4.70
N HIS A 108 14.67 13.21 -4.35
CA HIS A 108 15.78 13.16 -5.32
C HIS A 108 16.06 11.72 -5.77
N TYR A 109 16.65 11.59 -6.97
CA TYR A 109 16.92 10.26 -7.55
C TYR A 109 17.67 9.32 -6.63
N HIS A 110 18.79 9.77 -6.04
CA HIS A 110 19.62 8.93 -5.17
C HIS A 110 18.87 8.38 -3.93
N ASN A 111 17.92 9.14 -3.40
CA ASN A 111 17.06 8.70 -2.32
C ASN A 111 15.91 7.79 -2.81
N ALA A 112 15.36 8.11 -3.99
CA ALA A 112 14.28 7.33 -4.58
C ALA A 112 14.76 5.95 -5.06
N PHE A 113 15.97 5.88 -5.63
CA PHE A 113 16.57 4.71 -6.25
C PHE A 113 17.97 4.37 -5.71
N PRO A 114 18.16 4.24 -4.38
CA PRO A 114 19.46 3.86 -3.84
C PRO A 114 19.87 2.49 -4.38
N GLY A 115 21.11 2.35 -4.83
CA GLY A 115 21.63 1.16 -5.48
C GLY A 115 21.43 1.10 -7.01
N GLN A 116 20.78 2.11 -7.60
CA GLN A 116 20.77 2.37 -9.05
C GLN A 116 21.53 3.66 -9.37
N ASP A 117 22.13 4.28 -8.38
CA ASP A 117 23.00 5.44 -8.53
C ASP A 117 24.40 4.98 -8.93
N TYR A 118 24.95 5.54 -10.00
CA TYR A 118 26.28 5.22 -10.51
C TYR A 118 26.95 6.47 -11.10
N GLU A 119 28.26 6.43 -11.16
CA GLU A 119 29.11 7.56 -11.51
C GLU A 119 28.77 8.23 -12.85
N TYR A 120 28.40 7.44 -13.84
CA TYR A 120 28.14 7.90 -15.22
C TYR A 120 26.66 8.14 -15.51
N MET A 121 25.85 8.41 -14.48
CA MET A 121 24.44 8.73 -14.68
C MET A 121 24.27 10.08 -15.36
N VAL A 122 23.29 10.14 -16.26
CA VAL A 122 22.90 11.39 -16.94
C VAL A 122 22.47 12.45 -15.93
N GLU A 123 23.13 13.59 -15.91
CA GLU A 123 22.88 14.68 -14.93
C GLU A 123 21.42 15.11 -14.88
N ASN A 124 20.73 15.18 -16.02
CA ASN A 124 19.32 15.53 -16.07
C ASN A 124 18.45 14.62 -15.20
N VAL A 125 18.75 13.34 -15.09
CA VAL A 125 17.98 12.37 -14.29
C VAL A 125 18.21 12.58 -12.80
N LYS A 126 19.43 12.95 -12.39
CA LYS A 126 19.76 13.19 -10.97
C LYS A 126 18.92 14.31 -10.35
N HIS A 127 18.58 15.32 -11.16
CA HIS A 127 17.86 16.52 -10.68
C HIS A 127 16.35 16.46 -10.87
N LEU A 128 15.80 15.40 -11.50
CA LEU A 128 14.37 15.25 -11.67
C LEU A 128 13.65 15.14 -10.31
N PRO A 129 12.49 15.81 -10.15
CA PRO A 129 11.66 15.70 -8.95
C PRO A 129 10.87 14.40 -8.96
N PHE A 130 11.43 13.31 -8.44
CA PHE A 130 10.71 12.03 -8.35
C PHE A 130 9.57 12.12 -7.35
N LEU A 131 8.36 11.92 -7.82
CA LEU A 131 7.18 11.86 -6.98
C LEU A 131 7.05 10.42 -6.44
N VAL A 132 7.21 10.27 -5.14
CA VAL A 132 7.22 8.97 -4.47
C VAL A 132 6.06 8.82 -3.50
N LEU A 133 5.58 7.60 -3.35
CA LEU A 133 4.42 7.24 -2.54
C LEU A 133 4.51 5.77 -2.11
N CYS A 134 3.47 5.26 -1.43
CA CYS A 134 3.38 3.83 -1.16
C CYS A 134 3.35 3.04 -2.48
N ASN A 135 4.23 2.05 -2.60
CA ASN A 135 4.35 1.25 -3.83
C ASN A 135 3.29 0.17 -3.97
N HIS A 136 2.37 0.01 -3.02
CA HIS A 136 1.34 -1.04 -3.02
C HIS A 136 1.88 -2.38 -3.51
N CYS A 137 2.98 -2.81 -2.87
CA CYS A 137 3.75 -3.99 -3.23
C CYS A 137 2.89 -5.24 -3.37
N GLU A 138 3.23 -6.11 -4.31
CA GLU A 138 2.58 -7.42 -4.45
C GLU A 138 2.92 -8.32 -3.26
N ASN A 139 4.18 -8.28 -2.79
CA ASN A 139 4.68 -8.97 -1.62
C ASN A 139 5.02 -7.97 -0.49
N PRO A 140 4.02 -7.38 0.18
CA PRO A 140 4.25 -6.28 1.10
C PRO A 140 4.84 -6.76 2.43
N ALA A 141 6.11 -6.45 2.70
CA ALA A 141 6.76 -6.77 3.97
C ALA A 141 6.03 -6.14 5.16
N CYS A 142 5.49 -4.93 4.97
CA CYS A 142 4.73 -4.22 5.99
C CYS A 142 3.43 -4.94 6.43
N VAL A 143 2.84 -5.77 5.58
CA VAL A 143 1.68 -6.61 5.94
C VAL A 143 2.14 -7.78 6.79
N ARG A 144 3.26 -8.41 6.42
CA ARG A 144 3.78 -9.58 7.15
C ARG A 144 4.18 -9.29 8.59
N VAL A 145 4.70 -8.09 8.85
CA VAL A 145 5.18 -7.71 10.19
C VAL A 145 4.11 -7.09 11.08
N CYS A 146 2.87 -6.91 10.62
CA CYS A 146 1.81 -6.32 11.41
C CYS A 146 1.18 -7.33 12.36
N PRO A 147 1.36 -7.21 13.70
CA PRO A 147 0.86 -8.20 14.66
C PRO A 147 -0.67 -8.22 14.74
N THR A 148 -1.31 -7.07 14.57
CA THR A 148 -2.77 -6.94 14.65
C THR A 148 -3.48 -7.10 13.31
N LYS A 149 -2.72 -7.32 12.21
CA LYS A 149 -3.25 -7.33 10.84
C LYS A 149 -3.97 -6.03 10.45
N ALA A 150 -3.67 -4.92 11.13
CA ALA A 150 -4.15 -3.59 10.76
C ALA A 150 -3.70 -3.20 9.35
N THR A 151 -2.50 -3.65 8.94
CA THR A 151 -2.06 -3.53 7.55
C THR A 151 -2.36 -4.82 6.83
N TYR A 152 -3.08 -4.74 5.71
CA TYR A 152 -3.48 -5.89 4.90
C TYR A 152 -3.43 -5.55 3.41
N ARG A 153 -3.41 -6.57 2.56
CA ARG A 153 -3.50 -6.44 1.10
C ARG A 153 -4.87 -6.91 0.65
N ARG A 154 -5.56 -6.08 -0.12
CA ARG A 154 -6.85 -6.40 -0.75
C ARG A 154 -6.64 -7.33 -1.96
N PRO A 155 -7.68 -8.05 -2.42
CA PRO A 155 -7.61 -8.86 -3.64
C PRO A 155 -7.19 -8.07 -4.88
N ASP A 156 -7.59 -6.79 -4.99
CA ASP A 156 -7.24 -5.88 -6.09
C ASP A 156 -5.81 -5.32 -6.01
N GLY A 157 -5.00 -5.79 -5.08
CA GLY A 157 -3.60 -5.44 -4.91
C GLY A 157 -3.34 -4.22 -4.03
N ILE A 158 -4.35 -3.46 -3.65
CA ILE A 158 -4.18 -2.29 -2.79
C ILE A 158 -3.75 -2.75 -1.38
N VAL A 159 -2.66 -2.18 -0.88
CA VAL A 159 -2.25 -2.37 0.51
C VAL A 159 -2.93 -1.32 1.36
N MET A 160 -3.76 -1.76 2.29
CA MET A 160 -4.59 -0.91 3.15
C MET A 160 -4.05 -0.82 4.58
N MET A 161 -4.62 0.10 5.33
CA MET A 161 -4.36 0.29 6.75
C MET A 161 -5.69 0.54 7.47
N ASP A 162 -5.99 -0.33 8.43
CA ASP A 162 -7.11 -0.15 9.36
C ASP A 162 -6.60 0.59 10.61
N MET A 163 -7.00 1.84 10.75
CA MET A 163 -6.54 2.71 11.84
C MET A 163 -7.08 2.26 13.21
N HIS A 164 -8.25 1.61 13.25
CA HIS A 164 -8.84 1.12 14.50
C HIS A 164 -8.12 -0.10 15.07
N ARG A 165 -7.51 -0.91 14.20
CA ARG A 165 -6.71 -2.07 14.61
C ARG A 165 -5.25 -1.71 14.88
N CYS A 166 -4.82 -0.49 14.52
CA CYS A 166 -3.45 -0.05 14.68
C CYS A 166 -3.13 0.20 16.16
N ILE A 167 -2.14 -0.50 16.70
CA ILE A 167 -1.63 -0.31 18.07
C ILE A 167 -0.38 0.57 18.12
N GLY A 168 0.03 1.17 17.01
CA GLY A 168 1.17 2.07 16.97
C GLY A 168 2.55 1.43 17.16
N CYS A 169 2.69 0.11 17.01
CA CYS A 169 3.97 -0.60 17.22
C CYS A 169 5.07 -0.22 16.21
N ARG A 170 4.71 0.38 15.06
CA ARG A 170 5.61 0.87 13.98
C ARG A 170 6.42 -0.20 13.27
N PHE A 171 6.20 -1.48 13.51
CA PHE A 171 6.88 -2.56 12.77
C PHE A 171 6.69 -2.45 11.27
N CYS A 172 5.53 -1.99 10.82
CA CYS A 172 5.27 -1.75 9.39
C CYS A 172 6.08 -0.59 8.81
N MET A 173 6.53 0.38 9.62
CA MET A 173 7.46 1.43 9.20
C MET A 173 8.86 0.86 9.04
N ALA A 174 9.35 0.12 10.02
CA ALA A 174 10.64 -0.57 9.96
C ALA A 174 10.70 -1.59 8.81
N GLY A 175 9.59 -2.30 8.56
CA GLY A 175 9.49 -3.27 7.47
C GLY A 175 9.27 -2.68 6.08
N CYS A 176 9.05 -1.37 5.94
CA CYS A 176 8.85 -0.72 4.65
C CYS A 176 10.16 -0.21 4.06
N PRO A 177 10.74 -0.82 3.00
CA PRO A 177 12.01 -0.36 2.45
C PRO A 177 11.92 0.96 1.69
N PHE A 178 10.70 1.48 1.49
CA PHE A 178 10.43 2.68 0.71
C PHE A 178 10.20 3.93 1.56
N GLY A 179 10.15 3.81 2.89
CA GLY A 179 9.84 4.93 3.79
C GLY A 179 8.41 5.48 3.62
N ALA A 180 7.50 4.71 3.03
CA ALA A 180 6.18 5.17 2.64
C ALA A 180 5.11 5.00 3.75
N ARG A 181 5.54 5.14 5.00
CA ARG A 181 4.66 5.06 6.18
C ARG A 181 5.07 6.12 7.19
N SER A 182 4.10 6.89 7.61
CA SER A 182 4.28 7.94 8.61
C SER A 182 3.49 7.62 9.87
N PHE A 183 3.94 8.13 11.01
CA PHE A 183 3.32 7.86 12.30
C PHE A 183 2.85 9.17 12.93
N ASN A 184 1.64 9.19 13.42
CA ASN A 184 1.07 10.32 14.14
C ASN A 184 1.59 10.34 15.58
N TRP A 185 2.72 11.03 15.83
CA TRP A 185 3.34 11.17 17.16
C TRP A 185 2.48 12.00 18.12
N ARG A 186 1.59 12.81 17.56
CA ARG A 186 0.65 13.68 18.29
C ARG A 186 -0.67 13.74 17.54
N ASP A 187 -1.66 14.39 18.11
CA ASP A 187 -2.94 14.62 17.42
C ASP A 187 -2.68 15.41 16.12
N PRO A 188 -3.05 14.87 14.94
CA PRO A 188 -2.84 15.55 13.67
C PRO A 188 -3.84 16.70 13.40
N ARG A 189 -4.97 16.75 14.09
CA ARG A 189 -6.07 17.69 13.81
C ARG A 189 -5.68 19.16 13.88
N PRO A 190 -4.80 19.62 14.82
CA PRO A 190 -4.29 21.00 14.84
C PRO A 190 -3.51 21.41 13.59
N PHE A 191 -3.03 20.45 12.81
CA PHE A 191 -2.20 20.67 11.61
C PHE A 191 -2.95 20.45 10.30
N ILE A 192 -4.28 20.28 10.35
CA ILE A 192 -5.15 20.15 9.17
C ILE A 192 -5.93 21.45 9.05
N GLN A 193 -5.56 22.32 8.10
CA GLN A 193 -6.14 23.64 7.97
C GLN A 193 -7.64 23.59 7.65
N GLU A 194 -8.02 22.84 6.64
CA GLU A 194 -9.39 22.63 6.21
C GLU A 194 -9.69 21.12 6.24
N VAL A 195 -10.65 20.72 7.06
CA VAL A 195 -11.03 19.30 7.16
C VAL A 195 -11.93 18.92 6.00
N PHE A 196 -11.52 17.94 5.21
CA PHE A 196 -12.36 17.34 4.18
C PHE A 196 -13.31 16.32 4.82
N GLN A 197 -14.60 16.59 4.75
CA GLN A 197 -15.63 15.86 5.50
C GLN A 197 -15.81 14.40 5.06
N ASP A 198 -15.54 14.09 3.78
CA ASP A 198 -15.74 12.74 3.22
C ASP A 198 -14.62 11.78 3.61
N TYR A 199 -13.59 12.23 4.32
CA TYR A 199 -12.48 11.39 4.76
C TYR A 199 -12.18 11.61 6.25
N PRO A 200 -12.05 10.54 7.07
CA PRO A 200 -11.84 10.69 8.50
C PRO A 200 -10.49 11.31 8.83
N THR A 201 -10.44 12.11 9.89
CA THR A 201 -9.18 12.50 10.52
C THR A 201 -8.65 11.33 11.34
N ARG A 202 -7.33 11.30 11.58
CA ARG A 202 -6.70 10.28 12.42
C ARG A 202 -6.51 10.80 13.83
N GLU A 203 -6.05 9.90 14.69
CA GLU A 203 -5.65 10.17 16.06
C GLU A 203 -4.15 9.98 16.23
N ALA A 204 -3.59 10.47 17.35
CA ALA A 204 -2.23 10.13 17.74
C ALA A 204 -2.08 8.61 17.89
N GLY A 205 -0.88 8.09 17.61
CA GLY A 205 -0.57 6.69 17.84
C GLY A 205 -0.88 5.73 16.68
N VAL A 206 -1.34 6.23 15.52
CA VAL A 206 -1.59 5.39 14.34
C VAL A 206 -0.59 5.68 13.22
N VAL A 207 -0.33 4.64 12.40
CA VAL A 207 0.46 4.75 11.18
C VAL A 207 -0.46 5.03 10.00
N GLU A 208 -0.05 5.91 9.11
CA GLU A 208 -0.78 6.21 7.88
C GLU A 208 0.10 6.16 6.63
N LYS A 209 -0.52 6.08 5.46
CA LYS A 209 0.14 6.00 4.15
C LYS A 209 -0.87 6.20 3.02
N CYS A 210 -0.38 6.41 1.79
CA CYS A 210 -1.21 6.41 0.59
C CYS A 210 -2.06 5.12 0.47
N THR A 211 -3.34 5.25 0.12
CA THR A 211 -4.33 4.18 -0.08
C THR A 211 -4.70 3.96 -1.55
N PHE A 212 -4.03 4.63 -2.50
CA PHE A 212 -4.46 4.76 -3.90
C PHE A 212 -5.85 5.40 -4.04
N CYS A 213 -6.28 6.19 -3.04
CA CYS A 213 -7.62 6.79 -3.00
C CYS A 213 -8.72 5.74 -3.18
N GLU A 214 -8.68 4.66 -2.42
CA GLU A 214 -9.58 3.52 -2.55
C GLU A 214 -11.06 3.92 -2.47
N GLU A 215 -11.37 4.93 -1.66
CA GLU A 215 -12.70 5.54 -1.50
C GLU A 215 -13.19 6.20 -2.81
N ARG A 216 -12.26 6.77 -3.60
CA ARG A 216 -12.57 7.35 -4.92
C ARG A 216 -12.72 6.26 -5.96
N LEU A 217 -11.85 5.23 -5.92
CA LEU A 217 -11.93 4.09 -6.82
C LEU A 217 -13.25 3.33 -6.65
N ALA A 218 -13.76 3.22 -5.42
CA ALA A 218 -15.07 2.64 -5.14
C ALA A 218 -16.22 3.41 -5.82
N ARG A 219 -16.04 4.71 -6.05
CA ARG A 219 -16.98 5.58 -6.76
C ARG A 219 -16.70 5.67 -8.28
N GLY A 220 -15.77 4.85 -8.81
CA GLY A 220 -15.35 4.90 -10.21
C GLY A 220 -14.49 6.12 -10.59
N GLN A 221 -13.93 6.82 -9.62
CA GLN A 221 -13.12 8.01 -9.82
C GLN A 221 -11.62 7.67 -9.75
N LEU A 222 -10.79 8.39 -10.50
CA LEU A 222 -9.34 8.27 -10.43
C LEU A 222 -8.78 8.89 -9.13
N PRO A 223 -7.59 8.44 -8.67
CA PRO A 223 -6.89 9.06 -7.56
C PRO A 223 -6.71 10.59 -7.74
N ALA A 224 -6.80 11.35 -6.65
CA ALA A 224 -6.74 12.81 -6.72
C ALA A 224 -5.42 13.33 -7.30
N CYS A 225 -4.30 12.71 -6.95
CA CYS A 225 -2.99 13.07 -7.51
C CYS A 225 -2.93 12.83 -9.01
N VAL A 226 -3.58 11.79 -9.53
CA VAL A 226 -3.67 11.51 -10.98
C VAL A 226 -4.47 12.60 -11.68
N MET A 227 -5.60 12.99 -11.13
CA MET A 227 -6.42 14.08 -11.66
C MET A 227 -5.68 15.42 -11.68
N ALA A 228 -4.89 15.70 -10.63
CA ALA A 228 -4.11 16.93 -10.52
C ALA A 228 -2.83 16.95 -11.38
N SER A 229 -2.42 15.79 -11.92
CA SER A 229 -1.12 15.64 -12.61
C SER A 229 -1.08 16.15 -14.05
N GLY A 230 -2.22 16.50 -14.64
CA GLY A 230 -2.26 16.90 -16.05
C GLY A 230 -1.74 15.83 -17.03
N GLY A 231 -1.83 14.54 -16.65
CA GLY A 231 -1.37 13.41 -17.45
C GLY A 231 0.07 12.96 -17.20
N ALA A 232 0.77 13.53 -16.22
CA ALA A 232 2.06 13.03 -15.77
C ALA A 232 1.95 11.73 -14.96
N LEU A 233 0.80 11.49 -14.31
CA LEU A 233 0.51 10.24 -13.62
C LEU A 233 -0.58 9.48 -14.37
N LEU A 234 -0.34 8.19 -14.63
CA LEU A 234 -1.33 7.26 -15.17
C LEU A 234 -1.69 6.24 -14.08
N PHE A 235 -2.97 5.90 -14.01
CA PHE A 235 -3.46 4.91 -13.06
C PHE A 235 -4.42 3.95 -13.75
N GLY A 236 -4.33 2.65 -13.47
CA GLY A 236 -5.19 1.67 -14.11
C GLY A 236 -4.95 0.25 -13.64
N ASP A 237 -5.73 -0.64 -14.22
CA ASP A 237 -5.71 -2.07 -13.91
C ASP A 237 -4.69 -2.79 -14.80
N LEU A 238 -3.73 -3.48 -14.20
CA LEU A 238 -2.78 -4.34 -14.92
C LEU A 238 -3.43 -5.63 -15.44
N ALA A 239 -4.57 -6.05 -14.91
CA ALA A 239 -5.29 -7.21 -15.42
C ALA A 239 -6.03 -6.88 -16.73
N ASP A 240 -6.40 -5.62 -16.95
CA ASP A 240 -7.02 -5.17 -18.19
C ASP A 240 -5.97 -4.90 -19.27
N ALA A 241 -6.03 -5.70 -20.35
CA ALA A 241 -5.11 -5.58 -21.49
C ALA A 241 -5.21 -4.23 -22.23
N LYS A 242 -6.34 -3.53 -22.10
CA LYS A 242 -6.63 -2.25 -22.76
C LYS A 242 -6.36 -1.04 -21.85
N SER A 243 -5.91 -1.27 -20.61
CA SER A 243 -5.66 -0.16 -19.68
C SER A 243 -4.50 0.73 -20.15
N LYS A 244 -4.63 2.04 -19.94
CA LYS A 244 -3.59 3.02 -20.26
C LYS A 244 -2.25 2.73 -19.56
N VAL A 245 -2.29 2.13 -18.37
CA VAL A 245 -1.09 1.72 -17.65
C VAL A 245 -0.36 0.61 -18.40
N ARG A 246 -1.08 -0.42 -18.88
CA ARG A 246 -0.44 -1.49 -19.67
C ARG A 246 0.11 -1.01 -21.00
N GLU A 247 -0.58 -0.10 -21.65
CA GLU A 247 -0.09 0.54 -22.87
C GLU A 247 1.22 1.31 -22.59
N ALA A 248 1.23 2.15 -21.55
CA ALA A 248 2.42 2.90 -21.15
C ALA A 248 3.61 1.99 -20.81
N LEU A 249 3.36 0.87 -20.11
CA LEU A 249 4.40 -0.11 -19.78
C LEU A 249 4.94 -0.90 -20.98
N LYS A 250 4.14 -1.05 -22.05
CA LYS A 250 4.59 -1.72 -23.28
C LYS A 250 5.40 -0.81 -24.20
N THR A 251 5.08 0.48 -24.18
CA THR A 251 5.64 1.46 -25.16
C THR A 251 6.81 2.26 -24.60
N ASN A 252 7.05 2.24 -23.28
CA ASN A 252 8.12 3.01 -22.67
C ASN A 252 9.03 2.15 -21.80
N PHE A 253 10.28 2.55 -21.72
CA PHE A 253 11.19 2.01 -20.72
C PHE A 253 10.79 2.52 -19.32
N THR A 254 10.70 1.60 -18.37
CA THR A 254 10.27 1.93 -17.00
C THR A 254 11.18 1.31 -15.96
N ILE A 255 11.40 2.06 -14.90
CA ILE A 255 12.13 1.59 -13.72
C ILE A 255 11.20 1.49 -12.51
N ARG A 256 11.57 0.66 -11.54
CA ARG A 256 10.88 0.52 -10.26
C ARG A 256 11.86 0.63 -9.10
N ARG A 257 11.38 1.10 -7.97
CA ARG A 257 12.21 1.28 -6.78
C ARG A 257 12.56 -0.08 -6.15
N LYS A 258 13.84 -0.29 -5.82
CA LYS A 258 14.36 -1.41 -4.99
C LYS A 258 13.81 -2.80 -5.40
N VAL A 259 13.82 -3.12 -6.68
CA VAL A 259 13.27 -4.37 -7.24
C VAL A 259 13.93 -5.61 -6.64
N HIS A 260 15.24 -5.52 -6.34
CA HIS A 260 16.05 -6.60 -5.76
C HIS A 260 15.54 -7.11 -4.40
N LEU A 261 14.71 -6.34 -3.69
CA LEU A 261 14.13 -6.77 -2.41
C LEU A 261 12.92 -7.71 -2.56
N GLY A 262 12.50 -8.05 -3.78
CA GLY A 262 11.42 -9.02 -4.04
C GLY A 262 10.02 -8.57 -3.61
N THR A 263 9.84 -7.31 -3.25
CA THR A 263 8.52 -6.78 -2.82
C THR A 263 7.56 -6.55 -3.98
N ASN A 264 8.04 -6.55 -5.23
CA ASN A 264 7.28 -6.29 -6.45
C ASN A 264 6.42 -5.01 -6.37
N PRO A 265 7.06 -3.82 -6.41
CA PRO A 265 6.37 -2.52 -6.43
C PRO A 265 5.38 -2.39 -7.59
N GLN A 266 4.22 -1.76 -7.36
CA GLN A 266 3.22 -1.49 -8.40
C GLN A 266 3.20 0.00 -8.83
N VAL A 267 4.25 0.74 -8.50
CA VAL A 267 4.51 2.08 -9.00
C VAL A 267 5.71 2.02 -9.94
N TYR A 268 5.53 2.50 -11.16
CA TYR A 268 6.50 2.47 -12.26
C TYR A 268 6.86 3.90 -12.64
N TYR A 269 8.07 4.11 -13.09
CA TYR A 269 8.57 5.41 -13.52
C TYR A 269 9.08 5.31 -14.96
N ILE A 270 8.53 6.12 -15.87
CA ILE A 270 9.05 6.32 -17.23
C ILE A 270 10.16 7.37 -17.11
N VAL A 271 11.34 7.06 -17.59
CA VAL A 271 12.53 7.94 -17.55
C VAL A 271 13.07 8.20 -18.95
#